data_925c232f20f07ee427210e0aa264e881
#
_entry.id   925c232f20f07ee427210e0aa264e881
#
_cell.length_a   1.000
_cell.length_b   1.000
_cell.length_c   1.000
_cell.angle_alpha   90.00
_cell.angle_beta   90.00
_cell.angle_gamma   90.00
#
_symmetry.space_group_name_H-M   'P 1'
#
loop_
_entity.id
_entity.type
_entity.pdbx_description
1 polymer ?
#
loop_
_entity_poly.entity_id
_entity_poly.type
_entity_poly.pdbx_seq_one_letter_code
_entity_poly.pdbx_strand_id
1 'polypeptide(L)'
;YYNCVQSNSQGQIVSGPNKITIGDNAVIGQEAFAVCEGVFSLELGNDVTLGVGAFYLCSNLGRGTVELGNLTEIPESCFGMNLSLENIDLSGVKKIGANAFSTNYNGQVTGGSLTEIDLSSVEELGDYAFFGQTSLEDVTLGSELKEINKYAFAYCVTLTEINLDNVEIIREGAFFNNIGSVNLTDTYPGAG
;
A
#
# COMPACT_ATOMS: atom_id res chain seq x y z
N TYR A 1 12.03 4.22 -17.19
CA TYR A 1 11.17 5.12 -17.99
C TYR A 1 10.46 6.04 -17.02
N TYR A 2 11.02 7.22 -16.76
CA TYR A 2 10.33 8.27 -16.03
C TYR A 2 9.22 8.83 -16.91
N ASN A 3 8.00 8.82 -16.38
CA ASN A 3 6.82 9.44 -16.97
C ASN A 3 6.19 8.66 -18.15
N CYS A 4 5.32 7.69 -17.88
CA CYS A 4 4.48 7.02 -18.88
C CYS A 4 3.37 7.94 -19.42
N VAL A 5 3.62 9.22 -19.55
CA VAL A 5 2.65 10.21 -20.03
C VAL A 5 3.05 10.65 -21.41
N GLN A 6 2.17 10.46 -22.39
CA GLN A 6 2.31 11.11 -23.70
C GLN A 6 1.71 12.52 -23.59
N SER A 7 2.54 13.54 -23.74
CA SER A 7 2.07 14.89 -23.93
C SER A 7 2.02 15.24 -25.42
N ASN A 8 0.97 15.97 -25.83
CA ASN A 8 0.91 16.54 -27.18
C ASN A 8 1.87 17.74 -27.30
N SER A 9 2.00 18.30 -28.48
CA SER A 9 2.83 19.47 -28.77
C SER A 9 2.45 20.75 -27.98
N GLN A 10 1.37 20.72 -27.23
CA GLN A 10 0.87 21.80 -26.37
C GLN A 10 1.11 21.51 -24.87
N GLY A 11 1.83 20.40 -24.53
CA GLY A 11 2.10 20.01 -23.15
C GLY A 11 0.89 19.39 -22.41
N GLN A 12 -0.20 19.12 -23.13
CA GLN A 12 -1.36 18.43 -22.54
C GLN A 12 -1.12 16.92 -22.51
N ILE A 13 -1.41 16.30 -21.38
CA ILE A 13 -1.40 14.84 -21.22
C ILE A 13 -2.46 14.26 -22.14
N VAL A 14 -2.06 13.52 -23.17
CA VAL A 14 -2.96 13.00 -24.19
C VAL A 14 -3.30 11.53 -24.03
N SER A 15 -2.62 10.76 -23.29
CA SER A 15 -2.83 9.43 -22.71
C SER A 15 -1.52 8.64 -22.58
N GLY A 16 -1.39 7.91 -21.47
CA GLY A 16 -0.50 6.75 -21.37
C GLY A 16 -1.33 5.47 -21.50
N PRO A 17 -0.73 4.29 -21.41
CA PRO A 17 -1.51 3.07 -21.35
C PRO A 17 -2.40 3.12 -20.11
N ASN A 18 -3.73 3.12 -20.29
CA ASN A 18 -4.68 3.08 -19.18
C ASN A 18 -4.55 1.77 -18.38
N LYS A 19 -3.97 0.74 -19.00
CA LYS A 19 -3.73 -0.58 -18.40
C LYS A 19 -2.31 -1.04 -18.67
N ILE A 20 -1.66 -1.57 -17.65
CA ILE A 20 -0.42 -2.35 -17.76
C ILE A 20 -0.77 -3.82 -17.55
N THR A 21 -0.39 -4.68 -18.49
CA THR A 21 -0.46 -6.14 -18.36
C THR A 21 0.96 -6.68 -18.42
N ILE A 22 1.34 -7.47 -17.42
CA ILE A 22 2.67 -8.07 -17.27
C ILE A 22 2.50 -9.59 -17.26
N GLY A 23 3.20 -10.25 -18.17
CA GLY A 23 3.14 -11.71 -18.29
C GLY A 23 3.88 -12.44 -17.15
N ASP A 24 3.70 -13.77 -17.14
CA ASP A 24 4.31 -14.64 -16.14
C ASP A 24 5.83 -14.55 -16.11
N ASN A 25 6.43 -14.79 -14.94
CA ASN A 25 7.87 -14.83 -14.68
C ASN A 25 8.62 -13.52 -15.00
N ALA A 26 7.92 -12.40 -15.13
CA ALA A 26 8.54 -11.12 -15.43
C ALA A 26 9.27 -10.55 -14.20
N VAL A 27 10.40 -9.88 -14.45
CA VAL A 27 11.12 -9.13 -13.43
C VAL A 27 11.00 -7.65 -13.74
N ILE A 28 10.34 -6.92 -12.84
CA ILE A 28 10.15 -5.47 -12.94
C ILE A 28 11.20 -4.80 -12.05
N GLY A 29 12.06 -4.01 -12.67
CA GLY A 29 13.14 -3.32 -11.96
C GLY A 29 12.64 -2.22 -11.03
N GLN A 30 13.56 -1.68 -10.22
CA GLN A 30 13.32 -0.53 -9.36
C GLN A 30 12.73 0.63 -10.15
N GLU A 31 11.65 1.23 -9.63
CA GLU A 31 10.97 2.41 -10.18
C GLU A 31 10.57 2.31 -11.67
N ALA A 32 10.45 1.08 -12.22
CA ALA A 32 10.25 0.87 -13.66
C ALA A 32 9.01 1.58 -14.22
N PHE A 33 7.96 1.71 -13.42
CA PHE A 33 6.71 2.40 -13.76
C PHE A 33 6.41 3.55 -12.80
N ALA A 34 7.41 4.06 -12.07
CA ALA A 34 7.19 5.18 -11.17
C ALA A 34 6.67 6.42 -11.93
N VAL A 35 5.80 7.19 -11.27
CA VAL A 35 5.20 8.44 -11.81
C VAL A 35 4.41 8.23 -13.11
N CYS A 36 3.82 7.04 -13.29
CA CYS A 36 2.98 6.73 -14.44
C CYS A 36 1.52 7.13 -14.17
N GLU A 37 1.22 8.42 -14.16
CA GLU A 37 -0.11 8.97 -13.85
C GLU A 37 -1.21 8.54 -14.83
N GLY A 38 -0.86 8.10 -16.03
CA GLY A 38 -1.81 7.60 -17.04
C GLY A 38 -2.32 6.18 -16.78
N VAL A 39 -1.72 5.45 -15.83
CA VAL A 39 -2.08 4.06 -15.54
C VAL A 39 -3.24 4.00 -14.56
N PHE A 40 -4.33 3.34 -14.96
CA PHE A 40 -5.54 3.13 -14.16
C PHE A 40 -5.67 1.69 -13.68
N SER A 41 -5.18 0.73 -14.48
CA SER A 41 -5.29 -0.70 -14.22
C SER A 41 -3.93 -1.39 -14.31
N LEU A 42 -3.74 -2.41 -13.49
CA LEU A 42 -2.59 -3.29 -13.48
C LEU A 42 -3.06 -4.74 -13.48
N GLU A 43 -2.45 -5.57 -14.31
CA GLU A 43 -2.64 -7.01 -14.32
C GLU A 43 -1.27 -7.67 -14.33
N LEU A 44 -0.95 -8.38 -13.28
CA LEU A 44 0.26 -9.19 -13.16
C LEU A 44 -0.04 -10.65 -13.44
N GLY A 45 0.81 -11.30 -14.22
CA GLY A 45 0.83 -12.75 -14.36
C GLY A 45 1.38 -13.43 -13.09
N ASN A 46 1.64 -14.73 -13.20
CA ASN A 46 2.21 -15.51 -12.12
C ASN A 46 3.74 -15.34 -12.04
N ASP A 47 4.29 -15.54 -10.85
CA ASP A 47 5.73 -15.54 -10.57
C ASP A 47 6.44 -14.23 -11.01
N VAL A 48 5.71 -13.13 -10.96
CA VAL A 48 6.25 -11.79 -11.21
C VAL A 48 7.06 -11.33 -10.00
N THR A 49 8.21 -10.72 -10.26
CA THR A 49 9.02 -10.06 -9.22
C THR A 49 8.98 -8.55 -9.45
N LEU A 50 8.63 -7.81 -8.40
CA LEU A 50 8.62 -6.35 -8.42
C LEU A 50 9.86 -5.78 -7.73
N GLY A 51 10.39 -4.68 -8.25
CA GLY A 51 11.43 -3.89 -7.61
C GLY A 51 10.89 -2.81 -6.70
N VAL A 52 11.77 -2.24 -5.87
CA VAL A 52 11.45 -1.09 -5.00
C VAL A 52 10.82 0.03 -5.82
N GLY A 53 9.71 0.59 -5.34
CA GLY A 53 9.02 1.71 -5.98
C GLY A 53 8.49 1.43 -7.39
N ALA A 54 8.33 0.16 -7.81
CA ALA A 54 8.01 -0.19 -9.19
C ALA A 54 6.81 0.57 -9.76
N PHE A 55 5.79 0.87 -8.95
CA PHE A 55 4.58 1.64 -9.29
C PHE A 55 4.40 2.85 -8.37
N TYR A 56 5.50 3.40 -7.84
CA TYR A 56 5.45 4.57 -6.97
C TYR A 56 4.86 5.78 -7.69
N LEU A 57 3.95 6.51 -7.02
CA LEU A 57 3.34 7.74 -7.54
C LEU A 57 2.55 7.55 -8.85
N CYS A 58 1.94 6.37 -9.05
CA CYS A 58 0.94 6.14 -10.11
C CYS A 58 -0.43 6.60 -9.59
N SER A 59 -0.61 7.90 -9.41
CA SER A 59 -1.72 8.51 -8.64
C SER A 59 -3.14 8.15 -9.11
N ASN A 60 -3.29 7.64 -10.32
CA ASN A 60 -4.56 7.18 -10.89
C ASN A 60 -4.71 5.65 -10.91
N LEU A 61 -3.70 4.89 -10.46
CA LEU A 61 -3.80 3.43 -10.33
C LEU A 61 -4.88 3.08 -9.28
N GLY A 62 -5.78 2.18 -9.65
CA GLY A 62 -6.94 1.81 -8.84
C GLY A 62 -8.25 2.38 -9.35
N ARG A 63 -8.24 3.32 -10.32
CA ARG A 63 -9.47 3.72 -11.04
C ARG A 63 -10.02 2.62 -11.94
N GLY A 64 -9.24 1.60 -12.21
CA GLY A 64 -9.62 0.35 -12.85
C GLY A 64 -9.19 -0.82 -11.99
N THR A 65 -9.10 -2.02 -12.56
CA THR A 65 -8.72 -3.23 -11.82
C THR A 65 -7.23 -3.27 -11.49
N VAL A 66 -6.90 -3.77 -10.29
CA VAL A 66 -5.52 -4.09 -9.89
C VAL A 66 -5.47 -5.56 -9.49
N GLU A 67 -4.85 -6.37 -10.34
CA GLU A 67 -4.71 -7.81 -10.16
C GLU A 67 -3.23 -8.16 -9.99
N LEU A 68 -2.88 -8.79 -8.88
CA LEU A 68 -1.50 -9.05 -8.49
C LEU A 68 -1.00 -10.46 -8.82
N GLY A 69 -1.82 -11.27 -9.54
CA GLY A 69 -1.47 -12.66 -9.83
C GLY A 69 -1.24 -13.47 -8.54
N ASN A 70 -0.14 -14.22 -8.49
CA ASN A 70 0.26 -14.95 -7.29
C ASN A 70 1.39 -14.26 -6.50
N LEU A 71 1.44 -12.93 -6.53
CA LEU A 71 2.47 -12.15 -5.84
C LEU A 71 2.50 -12.45 -4.34
N THR A 72 3.67 -12.76 -3.80
CA THR A 72 3.85 -13.09 -2.37
C THR A 72 4.54 -11.97 -1.58
N GLU A 73 5.20 -11.05 -2.26
CA GLU A 73 5.89 -9.92 -1.64
C GLU A 73 5.61 -8.61 -2.38
N ILE A 74 5.25 -7.58 -1.64
CA ILE A 74 5.17 -6.19 -2.12
C ILE A 74 6.40 -5.46 -1.60
N PRO A 75 7.32 -5.03 -2.48
CA PRO A 75 8.55 -4.35 -2.08
C PRO A 75 8.32 -2.98 -1.46
N GLU A 76 9.40 -2.43 -0.87
CA GLU A 76 9.42 -1.07 -0.35
C GLU A 76 8.89 -0.06 -1.38
N SER A 77 8.02 0.85 -0.93
CA SER A 77 7.44 1.97 -1.70
C SER A 77 6.70 1.56 -2.99
N CYS A 78 6.46 0.26 -3.22
CA CYS A 78 6.00 -0.25 -4.53
C CYS A 78 4.72 0.42 -5.01
N PHE A 79 3.73 0.57 -4.14
CA PHE A 79 2.46 1.26 -4.40
C PHE A 79 2.31 2.55 -3.58
N GLY A 80 3.42 3.11 -3.11
CA GLY A 80 3.41 4.40 -2.40
C GLY A 80 2.86 5.53 -3.29
N MET A 81 2.09 6.44 -2.70
CA MET A 81 1.50 7.59 -3.39
C MET A 81 0.48 7.25 -4.49
N ASN A 82 -0.15 6.07 -4.44
CA ASN A 82 -1.24 5.68 -5.34
C ASN A 82 -2.57 6.11 -4.75
N LEU A 83 -2.91 7.38 -4.93
CA LEU A 83 -4.00 8.05 -4.21
C LEU A 83 -5.42 7.63 -4.66
N SER A 84 -5.55 6.95 -5.80
CA SER A 84 -6.82 6.43 -6.29
C SER A 84 -7.03 4.94 -6.02
N LEU A 85 -6.12 4.30 -5.27
CA LEU A 85 -6.22 2.88 -4.96
C LEU A 85 -7.23 2.69 -3.80
N GLU A 86 -8.46 2.32 -4.15
CA GLU A 86 -9.55 2.14 -3.18
C GLU A 86 -9.58 0.72 -2.60
N ASN A 87 -9.23 -0.28 -3.42
CA ASN A 87 -9.23 -1.69 -3.05
C ASN A 87 -8.04 -2.39 -3.71
N ILE A 88 -7.50 -3.38 -3.02
CA ILE A 88 -6.46 -4.27 -3.55
C ILE A 88 -6.55 -5.63 -2.87
N ASP A 89 -6.53 -6.71 -3.66
CA ASP A 89 -6.51 -8.08 -3.13
C ASP A 89 -5.08 -8.48 -2.75
N LEU A 90 -4.85 -8.70 -1.45
CA LEU A 90 -3.58 -9.14 -0.88
C LEU A 90 -3.61 -10.59 -0.38
N SER A 91 -4.61 -11.39 -0.79
CA SER A 91 -4.84 -12.75 -0.25
C SER A 91 -3.65 -13.71 -0.41
N GLY A 92 -2.77 -13.48 -1.40
CA GLY A 92 -1.54 -14.25 -1.61
C GLY A 92 -0.29 -13.65 -0.96
N VAL A 93 -0.37 -12.38 -0.50
CA VAL A 93 0.80 -11.62 -0.05
C VAL A 93 1.19 -12.02 1.37
N LYS A 94 2.47 -12.36 1.56
CA LYS A 94 3.07 -12.72 2.84
C LYS A 94 3.88 -11.58 3.44
N LYS A 95 4.44 -10.72 2.60
CA LYS A 95 5.32 -9.66 3.02
C LYS A 95 5.01 -8.34 2.35
N ILE A 96 4.91 -7.29 3.15
CA ILE A 96 4.69 -5.91 2.71
C ILE A 96 5.87 -5.07 3.19
N GLY A 97 6.61 -4.47 2.25
CA GLY A 97 7.78 -3.65 2.53
C GLY A 97 7.46 -2.29 3.12
N ALA A 98 8.50 -1.59 3.56
CA ALA A 98 8.38 -0.25 4.12
C ALA A 98 7.75 0.73 3.11
N ASN A 99 6.87 1.63 3.59
CA ASN A 99 6.19 2.63 2.75
C ASN A 99 5.37 2.06 1.57
N ALA A 100 5.11 0.75 1.51
CA ALA A 100 4.54 0.10 0.33
C ALA A 100 3.22 0.74 -0.16
N PHE A 101 2.39 1.25 0.76
CA PHE A 101 1.14 1.98 0.48
C PHE A 101 1.10 3.35 1.15
N SER A 102 2.25 3.89 1.55
CA SER A 102 2.32 5.19 2.21
C SER A 102 1.87 6.32 1.30
N THR A 103 1.13 7.29 1.86
CA THR A 103 0.73 8.53 1.18
C THR A 103 1.48 9.76 1.71
N ASN A 104 2.67 9.53 2.26
CA ASN A 104 3.56 10.59 2.70
C ASN A 104 4.39 11.13 1.53
N TYR A 105 4.18 12.40 1.21
CA TYR A 105 5.01 13.10 0.23
C TYR A 105 5.76 14.25 0.91
N ASN A 106 7.09 14.17 0.97
CA ASN A 106 7.96 15.19 1.57
C ASN A 106 7.53 15.60 3.01
N GLY A 107 7.12 14.63 3.82
CA GLY A 107 6.69 14.90 5.20
C GLY A 107 5.24 15.37 5.34
N GLN A 108 4.48 15.42 4.25
CA GLN A 108 3.06 15.78 4.27
C GLN A 108 2.19 14.56 3.96
N VAL A 109 1.13 14.37 4.74
CA VAL A 109 0.08 13.40 4.45
C VAL A 109 -0.81 13.94 3.35
N THR A 110 -0.86 13.23 2.21
CA THR A 110 -1.68 13.65 1.06
C THR A 110 -3.05 12.99 1.04
N GLY A 111 -3.27 12.03 1.94
CA GLY A 111 -4.49 11.22 2.01
C GLY A 111 -4.46 10.02 1.07
N GLY A 112 -5.05 8.92 1.49
CA GLY A 112 -5.18 7.69 0.70
C GLY A 112 -6.66 7.31 0.54
N SER A 113 -6.97 6.49 -0.45
CA SER A 113 -8.33 6.07 -0.79
C SER A 113 -8.66 4.65 -0.38
N LEU A 114 -7.70 3.86 0.15
CA LEU A 114 -8.01 2.53 0.70
C LEU A 114 -9.06 2.69 1.81
N THR A 115 -10.17 1.95 1.69
CA THR A 115 -11.25 1.96 2.68
C THR A 115 -11.19 0.73 3.60
N GLU A 116 -10.77 -0.39 3.05
CA GLU A 116 -10.59 -1.65 3.78
C GLU A 116 -9.33 -2.35 3.29
N ILE A 117 -8.72 -3.15 4.15
CA ILE A 117 -7.58 -3.99 3.77
C ILE A 117 -7.58 -5.31 4.54
N ASP A 118 -7.51 -6.41 3.80
CA ASP A 118 -7.35 -7.75 4.35
C ASP A 118 -5.87 -8.16 4.36
N LEU A 119 -5.30 -8.22 5.55
CA LEU A 119 -3.93 -8.66 5.83
C LEU A 119 -3.88 -10.05 6.48
N SER A 120 -4.96 -10.85 6.33
CA SER A 120 -5.06 -12.18 6.99
C SER A 120 -3.95 -13.15 6.57
N SER A 121 -3.39 -12.97 5.38
CA SER A 121 -2.27 -13.76 4.84
C SER A 121 -0.90 -13.20 5.17
N VAL A 122 -0.81 -11.94 5.64
CA VAL A 122 0.46 -11.23 5.82
C VAL A 122 1.16 -11.69 7.09
N GLU A 123 2.45 -11.94 6.98
CA GLU A 123 3.35 -12.39 8.05
C GLU A 123 4.33 -11.28 8.48
N GLU A 124 4.72 -10.42 7.53
CA GLU A 124 5.64 -9.30 7.76
C GLU A 124 5.07 -7.99 7.21
N LEU A 125 5.07 -6.94 8.04
CA LEU A 125 4.62 -5.60 7.69
C LEU A 125 5.74 -4.59 7.93
N GLY A 126 6.14 -3.84 6.92
CA GLY A 126 7.23 -2.86 7.01
C GLY A 126 6.85 -1.57 7.73
N ASP A 127 7.87 -0.77 8.08
CA ASP A 127 7.70 0.57 8.63
C ASP A 127 6.88 1.46 7.66
N TYR A 128 5.95 2.26 8.19
CA TYR A 128 5.12 3.20 7.40
C TYR A 128 4.27 2.54 6.30
N ALA A 129 4.04 1.22 6.32
CA ALA A 129 3.43 0.49 5.20
C ALA A 129 2.11 1.09 4.70
N PHE A 130 1.22 1.52 5.61
CA PHE A 130 -0.07 2.16 5.32
C PHE A 130 -0.17 3.60 5.87
N PHE A 131 0.97 4.27 6.06
CA PHE A 131 1.00 5.62 6.60
C PHE A 131 0.15 6.58 5.77
N GLY A 132 -0.76 7.31 6.42
CA GLY A 132 -1.57 8.36 5.81
C GLY A 132 -2.74 7.85 4.96
N GLN A 133 -3.14 6.60 5.10
CA GLN A 133 -4.36 6.08 4.48
C GLN A 133 -5.59 6.64 5.22
N THR A 134 -5.93 7.90 4.90
CA THR A 134 -6.91 8.68 5.65
C THR A 134 -8.36 8.19 5.51
N SER A 135 -8.64 7.34 4.53
CA SER A 135 -9.96 6.74 4.29
C SER A 135 -10.08 5.31 4.83
N LEU A 136 -9.01 4.76 5.44
CA LEU A 136 -8.97 3.37 5.89
C LEU A 136 -9.82 3.20 7.15
N GLU A 137 -10.93 2.49 7.02
CA GLU A 137 -11.91 2.25 8.08
C GLU A 137 -11.76 0.87 8.71
N ASP A 138 -11.38 -0.14 7.90
CA ASP A 138 -11.34 -1.54 8.32
C ASP A 138 -9.99 -2.22 7.98
N VAL A 139 -9.44 -2.92 8.96
CA VAL A 139 -8.20 -3.69 8.82
C VAL A 139 -8.36 -5.07 9.44
N THR A 140 -8.30 -6.12 8.62
CA THR A 140 -8.28 -7.50 9.10
C THR A 140 -6.84 -7.99 9.20
N LEU A 141 -6.39 -8.38 10.40
CA LEU A 141 -5.06 -8.95 10.63
C LEU A 141 -5.13 -10.48 10.72
N GLY A 142 -4.10 -11.15 10.19
CA GLY A 142 -3.92 -12.60 10.31
C GLY A 142 -3.28 -13.02 11.64
N SER A 143 -3.34 -14.31 11.92
CA SER A 143 -2.72 -14.92 13.12
C SER A 143 -1.19 -14.91 13.09
N GLU A 144 -0.60 -14.81 11.90
CA GLU A 144 0.86 -14.89 11.70
C GLU A 144 1.55 -13.52 11.79
N LEU A 145 0.81 -12.42 11.68
CA LEU A 145 1.35 -11.08 11.85
C LEU A 145 1.51 -10.76 13.34
N LYS A 146 2.72 -10.91 13.86
CA LYS A 146 3.04 -10.75 15.28
C LYS A 146 3.51 -9.36 15.66
N GLU A 147 3.88 -8.54 14.68
CA GLU A 147 4.46 -7.23 14.91
C GLU A 147 3.82 -6.17 14.02
N ILE A 148 3.37 -5.07 14.61
CA ILE A 148 2.99 -3.85 13.89
C ILE A 148 4.17 -2.88 13.98
N ASN A 149 4.80 -2.64 12.86
CA ASN A 149 6.03 -1.87 12.75
C ASN A 149 5.80 -0.36 12.89
N LYS A 150 6.91 0.41 12.90
CA LYS A 150 6.90 1.86 13.16
C LYS A 150 6.00 2.58 12.18
N TYR A 151 5.08 3.39 12.73
CA TYR A 151 4.17 4.24 11.97
C TYR A 151 3.35 3.50 10.89
N ALA A 152 3.20 2.17 10.99
CA ALA A 152 2.60 1.34 9.95
C ALA A 152 1.17 1.79 9.58
N PHE A 153 0.37 2.21 10.55
CA PHE A 153 -0.99 2.74 10.37
C PHE A 153 -1.13 4.18 10.90
N ALA A 154 -0.04 4.92 10.99
CA ALA A 154 -0.11 6.31 11.45
C ALA A 154 -0.90 7.17 10.46
N TYR A 155 -1.67 8.14 10.96
CA TYR A 155 -2.56 9.01 10.18
C TYR A 155 -3.66 8.28 9.39
N CYS A 156 -4.03 7.04 9.78
CA CYS A 156 -5.26 6.39 9.33
C CYS A 156 -6.43 6.92 10.16
N VAL A 157 -6.82 8.15 9.87
CA VAL A 157 -7.69 8.95 10.78
C VAL A 157 -9.14 8.44 10.85
N THR A 158 -9.57 7.60 9.92
CA THR A 158 -10.89 6.95 9.94
C THR A 158 -10.87 5.57 10.61
N LEU A 159 -9.68 5.00 10.85
CA LEU A 159 -9.54 3.71 11.52
C LEU A 159 -9.89 3.85 13.00
N THR A 160 -11.05 3.30 13.39
CA THR A 160 -11.58 3.41 14.75
C THR A 160 -11.44 2.13 15.57
N GLU A 161 -11.26 0.99 14.89
CA GLU A 161 -11.16 -0.32 15.53
C GLU A 161 -10.20 -1.21 14.74
N ILE A 162 -9.40 -2.00 15.43
CA ILE A 162 -8.54 -3.03 14.87
C ILE A 162 -8.35 -4.14 15.91
N ASN A 163 -8.51 -5.39 15.49
CA ASN A 163 -8.27 -6.53 16.37
C ASN A 163 -6.78 -6.86 16.41
N LEU A 164 -6.19 -6.75 17.60
CA LEU A 164 -4.77 -6.98 17.86
C LEU A 164 -4.50 -8.25 18.68
N ASP A 165 -5.47 -9.16 18.82
CA ASP A 165 -5.38 -10.34 19.70
C ASP A 165 -4.16 -11.24 19.43
N ASN A 166 -3.68 -11.27 18.19
CA ASN A 166 -2.52 -12.06 17.78
C ASN A 166 -1.22 -11.28 17.73
N VAL A 167 -1.26 -9.96 17.93
CA VAL A 167 -0.08 -9.08 17.85
C VAL A 167 0.67 -9.12 19.17
N GLU A 168 1.97 -9.33 19.10
CA GLU A 168 2.86 -9.41 20.27
C GLU A 168 3.67 -8.13 20.49
N ILE A 169 3.94 -7.39 19.40
CA ILE A 169 4.78 -6.19 19.41
C ILE A 169 4.11 -5.07 18.62
N ILE A 170 3.95 -3.91 19.26
CA ILE A 170 3.53 -2.67 18.60
C ILE A 170 4.66 -1.67 18.73
N ARG A 171 5.22 -1.24 17.60
CA ARG A 171 6.36 -0.33 17.55
C ARG A 171 5.94 1.13 17.66
N GLU A 172 6.95 1.98 17.82
CA GLU A 172 6.82 3.44 17.93
C GLU A 172 5.88 4.03 16.87
N GLY A 173 4.87 4.78 17.35
CA GLY A 173 3.96 5.53 16.48
C GLY A 173 3.10 4.69 15.54
N ALA A 174 3.00 3.36 15.73
CA ALA A 174 2.27 2.47 14.82
C ALA A 174 0.86 2.98 14.46
N PHE A 175 0.17 3.62 15.39
CA PHE A 175 -1.16 4.23 15.25
C PHE A 175 -1.16 5.75 15.53
N PHE A 176 -0.04 6.42 15.30
CA PHE A 176 0.10 7.84 15.61
C PHE A 176 -0.93 8.69 14.85
N ASN A 177 -1.58 9.61 15.56
CA ASN A 177 -2.57 10.55 15.04
C ASN A 177 -3.81 9.90 14.38
N ASN A 178 -4.21 8.72 14.85
CA ASN A 178 -5.53 8.17 14.54
C ASN A 178 -6.55 8.84 15.48
N ILE A 179 -7.65 9.38 14.94
CA ILE A 179 -8.61 10.20 15.71
C ILE A 179 -9.52 9.32 16.60
N GLY A 180 -9.72 8.07 16.22
CA GLY A 180 -10.43 7.08 17.05
C GLY A 180 -9.51 6.55 18.14
N SER A 181 -10.08 6.23 19.31
CA SER A 181 -9.42 5.33 20.23
C SER A 181 -9.29 4.00 19.49
N VAL A 182 -8.11 3.70 18.93
CA VAL A 182 -7.79 2.32 18.60
C VAL A 182 -8.00 1.58 19.92
N ASN A 183 -9.04 0.77 19.99
CA ASN A 183 -9.38 0.02 21.19
C ASN A 183 -8.30 -1.06 21.32
N LEU A 184 -7.19 -0.70 21.93
CA LEU A 184 -6.20 -1.65 22.41
C LEU A 184 -6.93 -2.40 23.52
N THR A 185 -7.55 -3.53 23.19
CA THR A 185 -8.19 -4.39 24.19
C THR A 185 -7.20 -4.64 25.31
N ASP A 186 -7.65 -4.57 26.57
CA ASP A 186 -6.89 -4.53 27.82
C ASP A 186 -5.86 -5.64 28.06
N THR A 187 -5.41 -6.35 27.04
CA THR A 187 -4.52 -7.50 27.13
C THR A 187 -3.06 -7.22 26.76
N TYR A 188 -2.71 -5.97 26.43
CA TYR A 188 -1.31 -5.67 26.07
C TYR A 188 -0.47 -5.36 27.33
N PRO A 189 0.48 -6.22 27.75
CA PRO A 189 1.28 -6.04 28.96
C PRO A 189 2.42 -5.02 28.77
N GLY A 190 2.15 -3.86 28.21
CA GLY A 190 3.18 -2.85 27.91
C GLY A 190 2.65 -1.45 27.65
N ALA A 191 1.36 -1.21 27.78
CA ALA A 191 0.80 0.14 27.71
C ALA A 191 0.89 0.80 29.09
N GLY A 192 2.09 1.31 29.45
CA GLY A 192 2.36 2.09 30.64
C GLY A 192 3.19 3.30 30.29
#